data_b3de980ded82d5e340395b4f541a67cd
#
_entry.id   b3de980ded82d5e340395b4f541a67cd
#
_cell.length_a   1.000
_cell.length_b   1.000
_cell.length_c   1.000
_cell.angle_alpha   90.00
_cell.angle_beta   90.00
_cell.angle_gamma   90.00
#
_symmetry.space_group_name_H-M   'P 1'
#
loop_
_entity.id
_entity.type
_entity.pdbx_description
1 polymer ?
#
loop_
_entity_poly.entity_id
_entity_poly.type
_entity_poly.pdbx_seq_one_letter_code
_entity_poly.pdbx_strand_id
1 'polypeptide(L)'
;MVDFLIIGGGQAASSSDILRLIIDRKIWFGVKKWSENVYFIPGEYSDEMMTKRSYKECEGQVMTTINICVWWTNIEHNNRRPLECSREYREGDYKKFDGTNIINIDDIRDIPKDYGGYMGVPVTFLERWNPDEFELIGKISSGSGGLDKVDSVIDGEHKYVRLLIKRK
;
A
#
# COMPACT_ATOMS: atom_id res chain seq x y z
N MET A 1 -23.86 -10.97 -1.22
CA MET A 1 -22.92 -9.98 -0.63
C MET A 1 -23.27 -8.65 -1.26
N VAL A 2 -23.30 -7.56 -0.52
CA VAL A 2 -23.61 -6.23 -1.09
C VAL A 2 -22.31 -5.62 -1.59
N ASP A 3 -22.31 -5.11 -2.81
CA ASP A 3 -21.19 -4.37 -3.36
C ASP A 3 -21.08 -3.00 -2.70
N PHE A 4 -19.83 -2.56 -2.47
CA PHE A 4 -19.59 -1.28 -1.85
C PHE A 4 -18.38 -0.54 -2.48
N LEU A 5 -18.37 0.77 -2.29
CA LEU A 5 -17.28 1.66 -2.61
C LEU A 5 -17.16 2.71 -1.51
N ILE A 6 -16.04 2.74 -0.81
CA ILE A 6 -15.82 3.61 0.35
C ILE A 6 -14.54 4.41 0.14
N ILE A 7 -14.57 5.70 0.48
CA ILE A 7 -13.37 6.53 0.56
C ILE A 7 -12.80 6.44 1.97
N GLY A 8 -11.54 6.10 2.08
CA GLY A 8 -10.87 6.01 3.38
C GLY A 8 -9.37 6.18 3.29
N GLY A 9 -8.72 6.32 4.44
CA GLY A 9 -7.25 6.42 4.50
C GLY A 9 -6.59 5.11 4.07
N GLY A 10 -5.65 5.17 3.15
CA GLY A 10 -4.91 4.00 2.67
C GLY A 10 -4.06 3.35 3.77
N GLN A 11 -3.62 4.12 4.75
CA GLN A 11 -2.88 3.60 5.91
C GLN A 11 -3.67 2.58 6.74
N ALA A 12 -5.00 2.57 6.64
CA ALA A 12 -5.85 1.58 7.30
C ALA A 12 -5.47 0.13 6.87
N ALA A 13 -4.90 -0.07 5.68
CA ALA A 13 -4.38 -1.36 5.25
C ALA A 13 -3.31 -1.95 6.17
N SER A 14 -2.63 -1.14 6.98
CA SER A 14 -1.66 -1.59 7.98
C SER A 14 -2.26 -2.01 9.32
N SER A 15 -3.56 -1.78 9.55
CA SER A 15 -4.26 -2.34 10.72
C SER A 15 -4.48 -3.84 10.55
N SER A 16 -4.44 -4.59 11.64
CA SER A 16 -4.55 -6.06 11.58
C SER A 16 -5.90 -6.51 11.04
N ASP A 17 -6.99 -5.82 11.39
CA ASP A 17 -8.33 -6.21 10.99
C ASP A 17 -8.57 -5.97 9.49
N ILE A 18 -8.16 -4.81 9.00
CA ILE A 18 -8.29 -4.47 7.57
C ILE A 18 -7.37 -5.36 6.72
N LEU A 19 -6.13 -5.57 7.18
CA LEU A 19 -5.19 -6.44 6.47
C LEU A 19 -5.72 -7.87 6.34
N ARG A 20 -6.37 -8.39 7.39
CA ARG A 20 -7.01 -9.70 7.35
C ARG A 20 -8.14 -9.78 6.31
N LEU A 21 -8.97 -8.74 6.21
CA LEU A 21 -10.01 -8.67 5.17
C LEU A 21 -9.41 -8.63 3.76
N ILE A 22 -8.25 -7.98 3.59
CA ILE A 22 -7.54 -7.96 2.30
C ILE A 22 -6.97 -9.34 1.97
N ILE A 23 -6.30 -10.01 2.93
CA ILE A 23 -5.77 -11.37 2.78
C ILE A 23 -6.89 -12.35 2.43
N ASP A 24 -8.03 -12.24 3.10
CA ASP A 24 -9.24 -13.05 2.87
C ASP A 24 -9.96 -12.68 1.55
N ARG A 25 -9.42 -11.73 0.77
CA ARG A 25 -10.00 -11.25 -0.50
C ARG A 25 -11.43 -10.72 -0.35
N LYS A 26 -11.74 -10.09 0.77
CA LYS A 26 -13.06 -9.49 1.03
C LYS A 26 -13.12 -8.03 0.66
N ILE A 27 -11.97 -7.34 0.70
CA ILE A 27 -11.81 -5.94 0.33
C ILE A 27 -10.45 -5.71 -0.34
N TRP A 28 -10.36 -4.67 -1.14
CA TRP A 28 -9.12 -4.23 -1.79
C TRP A 28 -9.16 -2.75 -2.15
N PHE A 29 -8.04 -2.21 -2.63
CA PHE A 29 -8.01 -0.87 -3.18
C PHE A 29 -8.71 -0.82 -4.54
N GLY A 30 -9.46 0.25 -4.80
CA GLY A 30 -10.04 0.53 -6.11
C GLY A 30 -8.98 0.99 -7.12
N VAL A 31 -9.44 1.36 -8.30
CA VAL A 31 -8.57 1.69 -9.45
C VAL A 31 -7.75 2.97 -9.30
N LYS A 32 -8.17 3.88 -8.41
CA LYS A 32 -7.45 5.12 -8.15
C LYS A 32 -6.13 4.86 -7.43
N LYS A 33 -5.04 5.39 -7.94
CA LYS A 33 -3.73 5.29 -7.30
C LYS A 33 -3.66 6.13 -6.03
N TRP A 34 -2.88 5.69 -5.05
CA TRP A 34 -2.61 6.43 -3.83
C TRP A 34 -2.01 7.82 -4.09
N SER A 35 -1.14 7.92 -5.10
CA SER A 35 -0.52 9.17 -5.51
C SER A 35 -1.46 10.15 -6.22
N GLU A 36 -2.64 9.71 -6.63
CA GLU A 36 -3.64 10.56 -7.26
C GLU A 36 -4.48 11.27 -6.20
N ASN A 37 -4.57 12.59 -6.29
CA ASN A 37 -5.39 13.35 -5.37
C ASN A 37 -6.88 13.19 -5.68
N VAL A 38 -7.69 12.96 -4.65
CA VAL A 38 -9.15 13.13 -4.72
C VAL A 38 -9.49 14.53 -4.26
N TYR A 39 -10.24 15.24 -5.08
CA TYR A 39 -10.69 16.59 -4.77
C TYR A 39 -12.15 16.56 -4.36
N PHE A 40 -12.45 17.32 -3.32
CA PHE A 40 -13.79 17.47 -2.76
C PHE A 40 -14.17 18.94 -2.79
N ILE A 41 -15.47 19.20 -2.98
CA ILE A 41 -16.02 20.55 -2.80
C ILE A 41 -16.25 20.70 -1.28
N PRO A 42 -15.57 21.63 -0.60
CA PRO A 42 -15.83 21.89 0.82
C PRO A 42 -17.22 22.52 0.99
N GLY A 43 -17.92 22.15 2.07
CA GLY A 43 -19.19 22.79 2.41
C GLY A 43 -19.03 24.26 2.77
N GLU A 44 -17.97 24.58 3.48
CA GLU A 44 -17.58 25.95 3.88
C GLU A 44 -16.07 26.12 3.70
N TYR A 45 -15.64 27.31 3.33
CA TYR A 45 -14.22 27.65 3.27
C TYR A 45 -14.03 29.15 3.53
N SER A 46 -12.81 29.52 3.94
CA SER A 46 -12.38 30.90 4.13
C SER A 46 -11.15 31.22 3.30
N ASP A 47 -10.87 32.52 3.10
CA ASP A 47 -9.67 32.98 2.39
C ASP A 47 -8.38 32.44 3.03
N GLU A 48 -8.36 32.31 4.37
CA GLU A 48 -7.24 31.71 5.09
C GLU A 48 -7.04 30.22 4.70
N MET A 49 -8.12 29.46 4.51
CA MET A 49 -8.05 28.07 4.05
C MET A 49 -7.46 27.97 2.64
N MET A 50 -7.75 28.94 1.76
CA MET A 50 -7.21 28.96 0.40
C MET A 50 -5.69 29.10 0.34
N THR A 51 -5.04 29.58 1.41
CA THR A 51 -3.57 29.62 1.48
C THR A 51 -2.96 28.24 1.72
N LYS A 52 -3.74 27.23 2.14
CA LYS A 52 -3.26 25.89 2.40
C LYS A 52 -3.10 25.10 1.09
N ARG A 53 -2.02 24.35 1.00
CA ARG A 53 -1.66 23.52 -0.18
C ARG A 53 -2.74 22.51 -0.60
N SER A 54 -3.65 22.17 0.30
CA SER A 54 -4.77 21.25 0.05
C SER A 54 -5.94 21.88 -0.68
N TYR A 55 -5.99 23.22 -0.79
CA TYR A 55 -7.06 23.93 -1.48
C TYR A 55 -6.58 24.44 -2.84
N LYS A 56 -7.46 24.43 -3.82
CA LYS A 56 -7.27 25.05 -5.13
C LYS A 56 -8.60 25.50 -5.70
N GLU A 57 -8.54 26.50 -6.55
CA GLU A 57 -9.67 26.88 -7.40
C GLU A 57 -9.54 26.20 -8.76
N CYS A 58 -10.63 25.66 -9.25
CA CYS A 58 -10.73 25.05 -10.55
C CYS A 58 -12.08 25.43 -11.16
N GLU A 59 -12.05 26.09 -12.30
CA GLU A 59 -13.26 26.55 -13.03
C GLU A 59 -14.23 27.38 -12.17
N GLY A 60 -13.68 28.25 -11.31
CA GLY A 60 -14.46 29.09 -10.40
C GLY A 60 -15.01 28.35 -9.16
N GLN A 61 -14.64 27.09 -8.97
CA GLN A 61 -15.05 26.30 -7.81
C GLN A 61 -13.87 25.97 -6.90
N VAL A 62 -14.03 26.25 -5.61
CA VAL A 62 -13.04 25.91 -4.60
C VAL A 62 -13.09 24.42 -4.32
N MET A 63 -11.95 23.78 -4.37
CA MET A 63 -11.78 22.35 -4.10
C MET A 63 -10.70 22.14 -3.04
N THR A 64 -10.87 21.09 -2.25
CA THR A 64 -9.85 20.63 -1.30
C THR A 64 -9.51 19.18 -1.54
N THR A 65 -8.30 18.75 -1.13
CA THR A 65 -7.85 17.37 -1.27
C THR A 65 -7.34 16.79 0.03
N ILE A 66 -7.55 15.49 0.19
CA ILE A 66 -6.94 14.68 1.24
C ILE A 66 -6.00 13.68 0.56
N ASN A 67 -4.70 13.88 0.70
CA ASN A 67 -3.67 13.18 -0.09
C ASN A 67 -3.49 11.69 0.23
N ILE A 68 -4.10 11.18 1.31
CA ILE A 68 -3.91 9.80 1.78
C ILE A 68 -5.14 8.92 1.55
N CYS A 69 -6.15 9.44 0.83
CA CYS A 69 -7.37 8.71 0.58
C CYS A 69 -7.23 7.76 -0.60
N VAL A 70 -7.76 6.56 -0.41
CA VAL A 70 -7.96 5.54 -1.44
C VAL A 70 -9.43 5.13 -1.49
N TRP A 71 -9.82 4.50 -2.57
CA TRP A 71 -11.10 3.81 -2.66
C TRP A 71 -10.93 2.39 -2.13
N TRP A 72 -11.81 1.99 -1.23
CA TRP A 72 -11.96 0.63 -0.73
C TRP A 72 -13.18 -0.01 -1.35
N THR A 73 -13.07 -1.22 -1.83
CA THR A 73 -14.17 -1.90 -2.52
C THR A 73 -14.04 -3.42 -2.46
N ASN A 74 -15.16 -4.12 -2.68
CA ASN A 74 -15.20 -5.55 -2.98
C ASN A 74 -15.54 -5.83 -4.46
N ILE A 75 -15.66 -4.78 -5.28
CA ILE A 75 -15.98 -4.90 -6.70
C ILE A 75 -14.70 -5.20 -7.48
N GLU A 76 -14.70 -6.28 -8.27
CA GLU A 76 -13.57 -6.65 -9.12
C GLU A 76 -13.24 -5.56 -10.16
N HIS A 77 -11.98 -5.36 -10.43
CA HIS A 77 -11.48 -4.39 -11.39
C HIS A 77 -10.16 -4.81 -12.05
N ASN A 78 -9.80 -4.16 -13.15
CA ASN A 78 -8.69 -4.56 -14.02
C ASN A 78 -7.28 -4.14 -13.53
N ASN A 79 -7.11 -3.49 -12.38
CA ASN A 79 -5.79 -3.08 -11.88
C ASN A 79 -4.95 -4.24 -11.33
N ARG A 80 -5.52 -5.43 -11.24
CA ARG A 80 -4.85 -6.65 -10.78
C ARG A 80 -4.19 -7.42 -11.92
N ARG A 81 -3.55 -6.71 -12.82
CA ARG A 81 -2.76 -7.33 -13.88
C ARG A 81 -1.45 -7.88 -13.29
N PRO A 82 -0.88 -8.91 -13.89
CA PRO A 82 0.45 -9.37 -13.52
C PRO A 82 1.44 -8.21 -13.43
N LEU A 83 2.28 -8.24 -12.41
CA LEU A 83 3.30 -7.23 -12.22
C LEU A 83 4.45 -7.49 -13.21
N GLU A 84 4.71 -6.53 -14.08
CA GLU A 84 5.85 -6.61 -15.00
C GLU A 84 7.17 -6.41 -14.23
N CYS A 85 7.67 -7.51 -13.65
CA CYS A 85 8.97 -7.54 -12.98
C CYS A 85 10.04 -7.86 -14.00
N SER A 86 10.94 -6.92 -14.25
CA SER A 86 12.07 -7.12 -15.21
C SER A 86 13.38 -7.45 -14.50
N ARG A 87 13.50 -7.13 -13.21
CA ARG A 87 14.74 -7.28 -12.45
C ARG A 87 14.96 -8.73 -12.04
N GLU A 88 16.19 -9.21 -12.20
CA GLU A 88 16.62 -10.50 -11.66
C GLU A 88 17.11 -10.35 -10.22
N TYR A 89 16.89 -11.38 -9.40
CA TYR A 89 17.43 -11.41 -8.06
C TYR A 89 18.95 -11.59 -8.12
N ARG A 90 19.67 -10.74 -7.36
CA ARG A 90 21.09 -10.91 -7.07
C ARG A 90 21.30 -10.74 -5.58
N GLU A 91 22.00 -11.68 -4.99
CA GLU A 91 22.36 -11.56 -3.59
C GLU A 91 23.26 -10.32 -3.38
N GLY A 92 22.90 -9.49 -2.38
CA GLY A 92 23.58 -8.22 -2.10
C GLY A 92 22.89 -6.99 -2.69
N ASP A 93 22.05 -7.11 -3.71
CA ASP A 93 21.27 -5.98 -4.23
C ASP A 93 20.15 -5.53 -3.28
N TYR A 94 19.76 -6.42 -2.37
CA TYR A 94 18.62 -6.21 -1.48
C TYR A 94 19.05 -6.28 -0.01
N LYS A 95 18.74 -5.24 0.76
CA LYS A 95 18.88 -5.29 2.21
C LYS A 95 17.88 -6.29 2.79
N LYS A 96 18.26 -6.92 3.90
CA LYS A 96 17.38 -7.85 4.63
C LYS A 96 16.94 -7.22 5.94
N PHE A 97 15.78 -7.60 6.43
CA PHE A 97 15.37 -7.27 7.80
C PHE A 97 16.27 -8.02 8.77
N ASP A 98 16.70 -7.32 9.82
CA ASP A 98 17.69 -7.82 10.76
C ASP A 98 17.26 -9.15 11.38
N GLY A 99 18.20 -10.10 11.41
CA GLY A 99 17.96 -11.45 11.92
C GLY A 99 17.05 -12.33 11.04
N THR A 100 16.77 -11.93 9.79
CA THR A 100 15.89 -12.70 8.89
C THR A 100 16.49 -12.91 7.50
N ASN A 101 15.83 -13.75 6.70
CA ASN A 101 16.10 -13.88 5.26
C ASN A 101 15.08 -13.12 4.39
N ILE A 102 14.31 -12.20 4.99
CA ILE A 102 13.30 -11.41 4.28
C ILE A 102 14.00 -10.22 3.64
N ILE A 103 13.91 -10.08 2.32
CA ILE A 103 14.47 -8.91 1.62
C ILE A 103 13.52 -7.72 1.71
N ASN A 104 14.08 -6.51 1.82
CA ASN A 104 13.31 -5.27 1.75
C ASN A 104 13.23 -4.76 0.32
N ILE A 105 12.03 -4.41 -0.10
CA ILE A 105 11.73 -3.77 -1.39
C ILE A 105 11.19 -2.38 -1.11
N ASP A 106 11.90 -1.35 -1.49
CA ASP A 106 11.46 0.03 -1.31
C ASP A 106 10.55 0.52 -2.44
N ASP A 107 10.76 0.05 -3.65
CA ASP A 107 9.91 0.33 -4.81
C ASP A 107 9.38 -0.97 -5.41
N ILE A 108 8.07 -1.03 -5.68
CA ILE A 108 7.43 -2.22 -6.27
C ILE A 108 8.01 -2.62 -7.63
N ARG A 109 8.66 -1.68 -8.34
CA ARG A 109 9.37 -1.94 -9.61
C ARG A 109 10.64 -2.75 -9.42
N ASP A 110 11.17 -2.79 -8.19
CA ASP A 110 12.37 -3.54 -7.84
C ASP A 110 12.06 -4.97 -7.36
N ILE A 111 10.81 -5.40 -7.36
CA ILE A 111 10.44 -6.77 -7.05
C ILE A 111 11.10 -7.70 -8.08
N PRO A 112 11.98 -8.64 -7.64
CA PRO A 112 12.65 -9.53 -8.57
C PRO A 112 11.70 -10.57 -9.17
N LYS A 113 11.89 -10.87 -10.46
CA LYS A 113 11.00 -11.79 -11.19
C LYS A 113 11.16 -13.26 -10.80
N ASP A 114 12.33 -13.62 -10.25
CA ASP A 114 12.82 -14.98 -10.01
C ASP A 114 13.11 -15.29 -8.54
N TYR A 115 12.68 -14.41 -7.60
CA TYR A 115 12.89 -14.63 -6.16
C TYR A 115 11.67 -15.31 -5.52
N GLY A 116 11.88 -16.52 -5.04
CA GLY A 116 10.85 -17.32 -4.36
C GLY A 116 10.83 -17.17 -2.83
N GLY A 117 11.65 -16.28 -2.26
CA GLY A 117 11.69 -16.01 -0.82
C GLY A 117 10.66 -14.97 -0.37
N TYR A 118 10.71 -14.62 0.90
CA TYR A 118 9.85 -13.60 1.49
C TYR A 118 10.37 -12.19 1.21
N MET A 119 9.46 -11.27 0.93
CA MET A 119 9.74 -9.88 0.61
C MET A 119 8.89 -8.95 1.46
N GLY A 120 9.52 -7.92 2.05
CA GLY A 120 8.83 -6.82 2.70
C GLY A 120 8.63 -5.67 1.71
N VAL A 121 7.39 -5.38 1.34
CA VAL A 121 7.06 -4.35 0.34
C VAL A 121 6.28 -3.19 0.97
N PRO A 122 6.30 -1.97 0.40
CA PRO A 122 5.50 -0.85 0.90
C PRO A 122 3.99 -1.14 0.77
N VAL A 123 3.19 -0.51 1.62
CA VAL A 123 1.70 -0.68 1.62
C VAL A 123 1.08 -0.32 0.26
N THR A 124 1.71 0.60 -0.48
CA THR A 124 1.31 0.97 -1.86
C THR A 124 1.35 -0.20 -2.85
N PHE A 125 2.02 -1.30 -2.52
CA PHE A 125 1.96 -2.54 -3.30
C PHE A 125 0.53 -3.03 -3.52
N LEU A 126 -0.39 -2.76 -2.58
CA LEU A 126 -1.80 -3.17 -2.69
C LEU A 126 -2.53 -2.57 -3.90
N GLU A 127 -2.03 -1.46 -4.46
CA GLU A 127 -2.57 -0.89 -5.71
C GLU A 127 -2.40 -1.82 -6.92
N ARG A 128 -1.40 -2.67 -6.85
CA ARG A 128 -1.02 -3.58 -7.94
C ARG A 128 -1.04 -5.05 -7.51
N TRP A 129 -1.45 -5.32 -6.29
CA TRP A 129 -1.47 -6.68 -5.79
C TRP A 129 -2.38 -7.58 -6.62
N ASN A 130 -1.77 -8.57 -7.23
CA ASN A 130 -2.45 -9.67 -7.90
C ASN A 130 -2.35 -10.93 -7.02
N PRO A 131 -3.47 -11.41 -6.45
CA PRO A 131 -3.47 -12.58 -5.57
C PRO A 131 -3.14 -13.90 -6.30
N ASP A 132 -3.14 -13.94 -7.62
CA ASP A 132 -2.74 -15.10 -8.39
C ASP A 132 -1.22 -15.19 -8.56
N GLU A 133 -0.53 -14.05 -8.44
CA GLU A 133 0.91 -13.94 -8.58
C GLU A 133 1.64 -13.89 -7.23
N PHE A 134 1.04 -13.20 -6.23
CA PHE A 134 1.64 -13.03 -4.92
C PHE A 134 0.70 -13.44 -3.80
N GLU A 135 1.23 -14.21 -2.87
CA GLU A 135 0.62 -14.43 -1.58
C GLU A 135 0.92 -13.26 -0.66
N LEU A 136 -0.12 -12.65 -0.09
CA LEU A 136 -0.02 -11.65 0.97
C LEU A 136 -0.14 -12.38 2.32
N ILE A 137 0.93 -12.41 3.09
CA ILE A 137 1.04 -13.21 4.31
C ILE A 137 0.68 -12.39 5.55
N GLY A 138 1.11 -11.11 5.55
CA GLY A 138 0.89 -10.26 6.71
C GLY A 138 1.65 -8.96 6.63
N LYS A 139 2.10 -8.46 7.79
CA LYS A 139 2.90 -7.24 7.87
C LYS A 139 4.14 -7.42 8.74
N ILE A 140 5.17 -6.64 8.44
CA ILE A 140 6.37 -6.42 9.24
C ILE A 140 6.24 -5.03 9.86
N SER A 141 6.26 -4.93 11.18
CA SER A 141 6.15 -3.65 11.88
C SER A 141 6.93 -3.70 13.20
N SER A 142 7.48 -2.58 13.61
CA SER A 142 8.06 -2.44 14.94
C SER A 142 6.98 -2.50 16.00
N GLY A 143 7.19 -3.34 17.04
CA GLY A 143 6.25 -3.56 18.14
C GLY A 143 5.28 -4.71 17.90
N SER A 144 4.51 -5.08 18.90
CA SER A 144 3.77 -6.34 19.10
C SER A 144 2.63 -6.66 18.13
N GLY A 145 2.68 -6.23 16.90
CA GLY A 145 1.56 -6.39 15.96
C GLY A 145 1.86 -7.07 14.62
N GLY A 146 3.07 -7.56 14.39
CA GLY A 146 3.42 -8.31 13.17
C GLY A 146 3.11 -9.81 13.29
N LEU A 147 2.77 -10.45 12.19
CA LEU A 147 2.85 -11.89 12.10
C LEU A 147 4.31 -12.31 12.35
N ASP A 148 4.51 -13.20 13.33
CA ASP A 148 5.79 -13.86 13.62
C ASP A 148 6.93 -13.03 14.21
N LYS A 149 6.65 -11.93 14.92
CA LYS A 149 7.66 -11.20 15.70
C LYS A 149 8.85 -10.62 14.89
N VAL A 150 8.67 -10.38 13.60
CA VAL A 150 9.69 -9.72 12.79
C VAL A 150 9.56 -8.22 12.94
N ASP A 151 10.58 -7.59 13.49
CA ASP A 151 10.63 -6.14 13.56
C ASP A 151 11.03 -5.53 12.22
N SER A 152 10.45 -4.37 11.91
CA SER A 152 10.80 -3.61 10.71
C SER A 152 12.10 -2.83 10.93
N VAL A 153 13.21 -3.56 11.14
CA VAL A 153 14.55 -3.03 11.37
C VAL A 153 15.49 -3.50 10.27
N ILE A 154 16.30 -2.58 9.73
CA ILE A 154 17.30 -2.86 8.71
C ILE A 154 18.57 -2.08 9.10
N ASP A 155 19.69 -2.78 9.24
CA ASP A 155 20.97 -2.19 9.67
C ASP A 155 20.83 -1.43 11.01
N GLY A 156 20.00 -1.92 11.94
CA GLY A 156 19.71 -1.28 13.23
C GLY A 156 18.74 -0.09 13.16
N GLU A 157 18.25 0.29 12.00
CA GLU A 157 17.30 1.40 11.81
C GLU A 157 15.86 0.92 11.64
N HIS A 158 14.95 1.52 12.38
CA HIS A 158 13.51 1.26 12.20
C HIS A 158 13.01 1.80 10.86
N LYS A 159 12.30 0.97 10.13
CA LYS A 159 11.62 1.32 8.89
C LYS A 159 10.10 1.38 9.09
N TYR A 160 9.42 2.04 8.15
CA TYR A 160 7.95 2.04 8.11
C TYR A 160 7.41 0.62 7.95
N VAL A 161 6.14 0.43 8.32
CA VAL A 161 5.42 -0.83 8.12
C VAL A 161 5.58 -1.33 6.68
N ARG A 162 5.89 -2.61 6.55
CA ARG A 162 5.95 -3.33 5.28
C ARG A 162 4.92 -4.45 5.24
N LEU A 163 4.40 -4.73 4.07
CA LEU A 163 3.62 -5.93 3.84
C LEU A 163 4.57 -7.09 3.55
N LEU A 164 4.28 -8.24 4.14
CA LEU A 164 5.03 -9.47 3.89
C LEU A 164 4.36 -10.24 2.76
N ILE A 165 5.10 -10.42 1.67
CA ILE A 165 4.62 -11.14 0.49
C ILE A 165 5.58 -12.25 0.07
N LYS A 166 5.06 -13.17 -0.72
CA LYS A 166 5.83 -14.21 -1.40
C LYS A 166 5.27 -14.42 -2.81
N ARG A 167 6.15 -14.63 -3.79
CA ARG A 167 5.73 -15.03 -5.13
C ARG A 167 5.22 -16.48 -5.10
N LYS A 168 4.14 -16.77 -5.82
CA LYS A 168 3.56 -18.10 -5.99
C LYS A 168 4.28 -18.94 -7.03
#